data_27863377a45e86d2e52f3887ea6ca017
#
_entry.id   27863377a45e86d2e52f3887ea6ca017
#
_cell.length_a   1.000
_cell.length_b   1.000
_cell.length_c   1.000
_cell.angle_alpha   90.00
_cell.angle_beta   90.00
_cell.angle_gamma   90.00
#
_symmetry.space_group_name_H-M   'P 1'
#
loop_
_entity.id
_entity.type
_entity.pdbx_description
1 polymer ?
#
loop_
_entity_poly.entity_id
_entity_poly.type
_entity_poly.pdbx_seq_one_letter_code
_entity_poly.pdbx_strand_id
1 'polypeptide(L)'
;MTLIKGLALAPLALTCLLAAPTHAVAQSDKTVLILRELDTDKYDPHRTTARGAAEVLFMAADTMVGLDYDMKTPVPALAKSWTISPDGLTYTFSLRDDVTFCSGRKMTAKDVVASYTRWLDPETKGLERWRAGPVDSITAPDDVTVVYKLKKPYNELLQQMAHYMHSVINIDQVKALGQDYGVKAFDGTGPYCFQSWSPRNEVVLTRHAGYKWGPAIYKDPTPKVDKIVWKIVPEESTRLTALQSGQADLSRYLPQWAIKDLKADKRLFVSKADPFYWTFFLGFKIDKPMLTDVNVRRALNLAINRKALTEAITFGEAVPATSMLATNTPAGSNDAYRYDPAAANKLLDEAGWKMGKDGYRYKDGQKLSLLHYGITGYWKDIMEAVQGDMKKVGADLRVQLFDSTSAWGKLATQEFDEFSMSFGYMSTGEALNSYFLSSSIPTPNRMNWKDADTDRWLAEGSEALDARSGDAILSKALTKISDGVAWIPLYHDSLYLVGGPRLKPMRAHGIFGAAAYKGLDIELK
;
A
#
# COMPACT_ATOMS: atom_id res chain seq x y z
N MET A 1 -29.51 69.75 53.64
CA MET A 1 -30.23 69.58 52.39
C MET A 1 -29.26 68.89 51.43
N THR A 2 -29.41 67.63 51.22
CA THR A 2 -28.94 66.97 50.00
C THR A 2 -29.39 65.51 50.03
N LEU A 3 -30.15 65.12 49.05
CA LEU A 3 -30.85 63.83 48.90
C LEU A 3 -29.86 62.69 48.60
N ILE A 4 -30.06 61.58 49.31
CA ILE A 4 -29.43 60.26 48.98
C ILE A 4 -30.34 59.57 47.96
N LYS A 5 -29.82 59.27 46.77
CA LYS A 5 -30.49 58.42 45.79
C LYS A 5 -30.01 56.98 45.98
N GLY A 6 -30.98 56.10 46.23
CA GLY A 6 -30.75 54.67 46.39
C GLY A 6 -30.38 54.01 45.09
N LEU A 7 -29.42 53.08 45.18
CA LEU A 7 -29.02 52.12 44.10
C LEU A 7 -29.92 50.89 44.25
N ALA A 8 -30.67 50.60 43.18
CA ALA A 8 -31.42 49.33 43.07
C ALA A 8 -30.50 48.23 42.56
N LEU A 9 -30.36 47.16 43.32
CA LEU A 9 -29.74 45.93 42.90
C LEU A 9 -30.69 45.14 41.96
N ALA A 10 -30.26 44.91 40.70
CA ALA A 10 -30.95 43.99 39.80
C ALA A 10 -30.46 42.56 40.06
N PRO A 11 -31.35 41.57 40.08
CA PRO A 11 -30.90 40.15 40.21
C PRO A 11 -30.30 39.64 38.92
N LEU A 12 -29.09 39.09 39.00
CA LEU A 12 -28.43 38.36 37.93
C LEU A 12 -29.17 37.02 37.73
N ALA A 13 -29.90 36.88 36.64
CA ALA A 13 -30.50 35.62 36.25
C ALA A 13 -29.41 34.71 35.66
N LEU A 14 -29.07 33.67 36.39
CA LEU A 14 -28.15 32.60 35.97
C LEU A 14 -28.88 31.71 34.95
N THR A 15 -28.68 31.96 33.65
CA THR A 15 -29.18 31.10 32.58
C THR A 15 -28.34 29.83 32.54
N CYS A 16 -28.85 28.74 33.12
CA CYS A 16 -28.35 27.39 32.87
C CYS A 16 -28.54 27.04 31.37
N LEU A 17 -27.47 27.09 30.59
CA LEU A 17 -27.45 26.43 29.26
C LEU A 17 -27.60 24.91 29.49
N LEU A 18 -28.80 24.42 29.27
CA LEU A 18 -29.04 22.99 29.08
C LEU A 18 -28.29 22.56 27.79
N ALA A 19 -27.14 21.92 27.96
CA ALA A 19 -26.48 21.20 26.87
C ALA A 19 -27.46 20.13 26.37
N ALA A 20 -27.97 20.31 25.16
CA ALA A 20 -28.76 19.29 24.51
C ALA A 20 -27.90 18.00 24.41
N PRO A 21 -28.44 16.84 24.77
CA PRO A 21 -27.72 15.60 24.59
C PRO A 21 -27.46 15.44 23.09
N THR A 22 -26.20 15.39 22.67
CA THR A 22 -25.83 14.91 21.37
C THR A 22 -26.36 13.49 21.27
N HIS A 23 -27.40 13.28 20.46
CA HIS A 23 -27.90 11.96 20.14
C HIS A 23 -26.76 11.16 19.55
N ALA A 24 -26.11 10.31 20.35
CA ALA A 24 -25.37 9.19 19.84
C ALA A 24 -26.38 8.39 19.00
N VAL A 25 -26.23 8.42 17.69
CA VAL A 25 -27.01 7.56 16.79
C VAL A 25 -26.81 6.15 17.32
N ALA A 26 -27.86 5.55 17.84
CA ALA A 26 -27.82 4.16 18.29
C ALA A 26 -27.38 3.32 17.10
N GLN A 27 -26.17 2.80 17.16
CA GLN A 27 -25.59 1.95 16.14
C GLN A 27 -26.49 0.71 16.09
N SER A 28 -27.08 0.39 14.93
CA SER A 28 -27.86 -0.83 14.80
C SER A 28 -26.98 -2.01 15.21
N ASP A 29 -27.55 -3.05 15.82
CA ASP A 29 -26.79 -4.19 16.36
C ASP A 29 -25.84 -4.86 15.35
N LYS A 30 -26.06 -4.67 14.05
CA LYS A 30 -25.27 -5.23 12.94
C LYS A 30 -24.47 -4.20 12.12
N THR A 31 -24.20 -3.02 12.68
CA THR A 31 -23.30 -2.05 12.07
C THR A 31 -21.91 -2.14 12.69
N VAL A 32 -20.87 -2.14 11.84
CA VAL A 32 -19.47 -2.12 12.24
C VAL A 32 -18.84 -0.78 11.86
N LEU A 33 -18.19 -0.13 12.83
CA LEU A 33 -17.45 1.11 12.65
C LEU A 33 -15.95 0.81 12.53
N ILE A 34 -15.38 1.15 11.38
CA ILE A 34 -13.95 1.01 11.12
C ILE A 34 -13.33 2.41 11.07
N LEU A 35 -12.27 2.63 11.84
CA LEU A 35 -11.53 3.89 11.80
C LEU A 35 -10.29 3.75 10.90
N ARG A 36 -10.04 4.78 10.08
CA ARG A 36 -8.86 4.85 9.23
C ARG A 36 -8.27 6.27 9.18
N GLU A 37 -7.01 6.37 8.81
CA GLU A 37 -6.25 7.61 8.81
C GLU A 37 -6.47 8.49 7.58
N LEU A 38 -6.68 7.86 6.42
CA LEU A 38 -6.70 8.53 5.11
C LEU A 38 -8.03 8.32 4.38
N ASP A 39 -8.43 9.33 3.65
CA ASP A 39 -9.48 9.24 2.65
C ASP A 39 -8.88 9.01 1.25
N THR A 40 -9.72 9.10 0.23
CA THR A 40 -9.36 8.98 -1.18
C THR A 40 -9.93 10.14 -1.98
N ASP A 41 -9.53 10.24 -3.24
CA ASP A 41 -10.10 11.19 -4.21
C ASP A 41 -11.33 10.61 -4.93
N LYS A 42 -11.45 9.29 -5.01
CA LYS A 42 -12.56 8.56 -5.66
C LYS A 42 -12.51 7.07 -5.37
N TYR A 43 -13.62 6.38 -5.64
CA TYR A 43 -13.75 4.92 -5.59
C TYR A 43 -13.89 4.30 -6.98
N ASP A 44 -13.12 4.78 -7.96
CA ASP A 44 -13.02 4.19 -9.28
C ASP A 44 -11.77 3.29 -9.33
N PRO A 45 -11.93 1.94 -9.40
CA PRO A 45 -10.80 1.02 -9.30
C PRO A 45 -9.77 1.20 -10.41
N HIS A 46 -10.18 1.72 -11.55
CA HIS A 46 -9.28 1.94 -12.69
C HIS A 46 -8.53 3.28 -12.64
N ARG A 47 -8.93 4.20 -11.76
CA ARG A 47 -8.44 5.59 -11.75
C ARG A 47 -7.92 6.07 -10.40
N THR A 48 -7.74 5.17 -9.42
CA THR A 48 -7.14 5.51 -8.13
C THR A 48 -6.10 4.48 -7.73
N THR A 49 -4.99 4.95 -7.14
CA THR A 49 -3.97 4.12 -6.47
C THR A 49 -3.97 4.37 -4.97
N ALA A 50 -4.96 5.13 -4.48
CA ALA A 50 -5.04 5.50 -3.08
C ALA A 50 -5.30 4.28 -2.20
N ARG A 51 -4.46 4.06 -1.19
CA ARG A 51 -4.60 2.97 -0.23
C ARG A 51 -5.96 3.01 0.50
N GLY A 52 -6.47 4.20 0.81
CA GLY A 52 -7.80 4.36 1.41
C GLY A 52 -8.92 3.86 0.49
N ALA A 53 -8.80 4.02 -0.84
CA ALA A 53 -9.76 3.47 -1.79
C ALA A 53 -9.69 1.94 -1.85
N ALA A 54 -8.48 1.36 -1.84
CA ALA A 54 -8.27 -0.08 -1.94
C ALA A 54 -9.08 -0.87 -0.90
N GLU A 55 -9.07 -0.44 0.36
CA GLU A 55 -9.79 -1.10 1.46
C GLU A 55 -11.30 -1.22 1.20
N VAL A 56 -11.89 -0.16 0.67
CA VAL A 56 -13.32 -0.11 0.34
C VAL A 56 -13.60 -0.88 -0.93
N LEU A 57 -12.77 -0.71 -1.96
CA LEU A 57 -12.94 -1.37 -3.25
C LEU A 57 -12.81 -2.89 -3.17
N PHE A 58 -11.93 -3.43 -2.31
CA PHE A 58 -11.87 -4.87 -2.07
C PHE A 58 -13.16 -5.43 -1.47
N MET A 59 -13.92 -4.62 -0.71
CA MET A 59 -15.22 -5.03 -0.16
C MET A 59 -16.37 -4.76 -1.14
N ALA A 60 -16.27 -3.74 -1.99
CA ALA A 60 -17.36 -3.31 -2.86
C ALA A 60 -17.35 -3.97 -4.25
N ALA A 61 -16.24 -4.57 -4.67
CA ALA A 61 -16.12 -5.23 -5.98
C ALA A 61 -15.31 -6.53 -5.89
N ASP A 62 -15.54 -7.43 -6.82
CA ASP A 62 -14.76 -8.65 -6.97
C ASP A 62 -13.94 -8.67 -8.25
N THR A 63 -12.91 -9.49 -8.22
CA THR A 63 -12.00 -9.81 -9.32
C THR A 63 -12.23 -11.24 -9.78
N MET A 64 -11.76 -11.60 -10.99
CA MET A 64 -11.86 -12.98 -11.46
C MET A 64 -11.15 -13.97 -10.55
N VAL A 65 -10.01 -13.57 -10.02
CA VAL A 65 -9.10 -14.37 -9.18
C VAL A 65 -8.93 -13.68 -7.84
N GLY A 66 -8.95 -14.43 -6.74
CA GLY A 66 -8.54 -13.97 -5.42
C GLY A 66 -7.11 -14.39 -5.11
N LEU A 67 -6.62 -14.03 -3.93
CA LEU A 67 -5.29 -14.40 -3.46
C LEU A 67 -5.39 -15.03 -2.07
N ASP A 68 -4.65 -16.11 -1.85
CA ASP A 68 -4.59 -16.75 -0.54
C ASP A 68 -3.77 -15.89 0.44
N TYR A 69 -3.87 -16.21 1.71
CA TYR A 69 -3.13 -15.56 2.80
C TYR A 69 -1.59 -15.67 2.66
N ASP A 70 -1.09 -16.58 1.86
CA ASP A 70 0.35 -16.69 1.55
C ASP A 70 0.85 -15.61 0.56
N MET A 71 -0.08 -14.81 0.02
CA MET A 71 0.18 -13.73 -0.95
C MET A 71 0.80 -14.23 -2.28
N LYS A 72 0.73 -15.52 -2.56
CA LYS A 72 1.34 -16.17 -3.74
C LYS A 72 0.35 -17.03 -4.52
N THR A 73 -0.55 -17.73 -3.82
CA THR A 73 -1.46 -18.70 -4.42
C THR A 73 -2.73 -18.04 -4.93
N PRO A 74 -2.94 -17.97 -6.27
CA PRO A 74 -4.21 -17.53 -6.84
C PRO A 74 -5.32 -18.51 -6.49
N VAL A 75 -6.49 -17.99 -6.09
CA VAL A 75 -7.65 -18.80 -5.73
C VAL A 75 -8.87 -18.39 -6.55
N PRO A 76 -9.83 -19.30 -6.81
CA PRO A 76 -11.10 -18.98 -7.44
C PRO A 76 -11.83 -17.85 -6.72
N ALA A 77 -12.44 -16.94 -7.51
CA ALA A 77 -13.34 -15.88 -7.05
C ALA A 77 -14.53 -15.76 -8.03
N LEU A 78 -14.62 -14.72 -8.88
CA LEU A 78 -15.65 -14.69 -9.94
C LEU A 78 -15.42 -15.79 -10.99
N ALA A 79 -14.17 -16.18 -11.24
CA ALA A 79 -13.86 -17.40 -11.99
C ALA A 79 -13.87 -18.61 -11.05
N LYS A 80 -14.61 -19.65 -11.42
CA LYS A 80 -14.62 -20.95 -10.73
C LYS A 80 -13.34 -21.72 -10.97
N SER A 81 -12.79 -21.58 -12.17
CA SER A 81 -11.59 -22.26 -12.64
C SER A 81 -11.02 -21.55 -13.87
N TRP A 82 -9.79 -21.92 -14.22
CA TRP A 82 -9.14 -21.49 -15.44
C TRP A 82 -8.20 -22.53 -15.96
N THR A 83 -7.90 -22.44 -17.27
CA THR A 83 -6.84 -23.22 -17.94
C THR A 83 -5.87 -22.27 -18.60
N ILE A 84 -4.62 -22.67 -18.70
CA ILE A 84 -3.54 -21.91 -19.34
C ILE A 84 -3.00 -22.76 -20.49
N SER A 85 -2.87 -22.18 -21.68
CA SER A 85 -2.25 -22.86 -22.81
C SER A 85 -0.76 -23.18 -22.53
N PRO A 86 -0.19 -24.24 -23.15
CA PRO A 86 1.20 -24.64 -22.89
C PRO A 86 2.24 -23.56 -23.17
N ASP A 87 1.94 -22.60 -24.04
CA ASP A 87 2.78 -21.44 -24.37
C ASP A 87 2.61 -20.26 -23.39
N GLY A 88 1.71 -20.38 -22.40
CA GLY A 88 1.45 -19.34 -21.42
C GLY A 88 0.74 -18.10 -21.97
N LEU A 89 0.22 -18.16 -23.20
CA LEU A 89 -0.37 -16.99 -23.88
C LEU A 89 -1.88 -16.88 -23.76
N THR A 90 -2.58 -17.99 -23.55
CA THR A 90 -4.05 -18.01 -23.50
C THR A 90 -4.53 -18.53 -22.15
N TYR A 91 -5.31 -17.71 -21.46
CA TYR A 91 -6.02 -18.06 -20.24
C TYR A 91 -7.51 -18.15 -20.55
N THR A 92 -8.13 -19.29 -20.26
CA THR A 92 -9.58 -19.47 -20.42
C THR A 92 -10.20 -19.61 -19.04
N PHE A 93 -10.98 -18.61 -18.64
CA PHE A 93 -11.66 -18.56 -17.35
C PHE A 93 -13.11 -19.04 -17.49
N SER A 94 -13.52 -19.95 -16.61
CA SER A 94 -14.92 -20.36 -16.44
C SER A 94 -15.52 -19.56 -15.28
N LEU A 95 -16.44 -18.64 -15.57
CA LEU A 95 -17.05 -17.77 -14.58
C LEU A 95 -18.19 -18.44 -13.83
N ARG A 96 -18.53 -17.87 -12.67
CA ARG A 96 -19.77 -18.12 -11.96
C ARG A 96 -20.94 -17.53 -12.74
N ASP A 97 -22.10 -18.15 -12.63
CA ASP A 97 -23.35 -17.73 -13.27
C ASP A 97 -24.41 -17.21 -12.27
N ASP A 98 -24.04 -17.16 -10.99
CA ASP A 98 -24.89 -16.74 -9.88
C ASP A 98 -24.53 -15.36 -9.30
N VAL A 99 -23.65 -14.60 -9.97
CA VAL A 99 -23.17 -13.29 -9.53
C VAL A 99 -24.09 -12.17 -10.00
N THR A 100 -24.36 -11.23 -9.09
CA THR A 100 -25.06 -9.98 -9.41
C THR A 100 -24.24 -8.77 -9.00
N PHE A 101 -24.46 -7.66 -9.66
CA PHE A 101 -24.06 -6.34 -9.17
C PHE A 101 -24.96 -5.92 -7.99
N CYS A 102 -24.53 -4.94 -7.22
CA CYS A 102 -25.34 -4.37 -6.14
C CYS A 102 -26.69 -3.81 -6.63
N SER A 103 -26.78 -3.37 -7.87
CA SER A 103 -28.03 -2.98 -8.53
C SER A 103 -29.00 -4.15 -8.78
N GLY A 104 -28.58 -5.39 -8.53
CA GLY A 104 -29.36 -6.60 -8.83
C GLY A 104 -29.19 -7.11 -10.27
N ARG A 105 -28.50 -6.38 -11.14
CA ARG A 105 -28.20 -6.82 -12.52
C ARG A 105 -27.26 -8.02 -12.50
N LYS A 106 -27.60 -9.07 -13.26
CA LYS A 106 -26.72 -10.24 -13.41
C LYS A 106 -25.41 -9.87 -14.08
N MET A 107 -24.28 -10.35 -13.55
CA MET A 107 -22.96 -10.24 -14.17
C MET A 107 -22.79 -11.35 -15.23
N THR A 108 -22.11 -11.00 -16.32
CA THR A 108 -21.71 -11.93 -17.39
C THR A 108 -20.26 -11.72 -17.80
N ALA A 109 -19.73 -12.61 -18.62
CA ALA A 109 -18.40 -12.49 -19.18
C ALA A 109 -18.21 -11.20 -20.01
N LYS A 110 -19.29 -10.65 -20.57
CA LYS A 110 -19.26 -9.35 -21.28
C LYS A 110 -18.93 -8.19 -20.34
N ASP A 111 -19.33 -8.27 -19.06
CA ASP A 111 -18.99 -7.26 -18.05
C ASP A 111 -17.50 -7.29 -17.71
N VAL A 112 -16.90 -8.47 -17.67
CA VAL A 112 -15.46 -8.63 -17.51
C VAL A 112 -14.74 -7.97 -18.67
N VAL A 113 -15.07 -8.34 -19.91
CA VAL A 113 -14.48 -7.75 -21.12
C VAL A 113 -14.62 -6.22 -21.12
N ALA A 114 -15.82 -5.71 -20.81
CA ALA A 114 -16.09 -4.28 -20.80
C ALA A 114 -15.28 -3.55 -19.71
N SER A 115 -15.10 -4.15 -18.53
CA SER A 115 -14.29 -3.59 -17.46
C SER A 115 -12.82 -3.46 -17.87
N TYR A 116 -12.23 -4.51 -18.44
CA TYR A 116 -10.86 -4.45 -18.93
C TYR A 116 -10.69 -3.53 -20.13
N THR A 117 -11.63 -3.53 -21.08
CA THR A 117 -11.62 -2.61 -22.22
C THR A 117 -11.56 -1.16 -21.75
N ARG A 118 -12.40 -0.82 -20.75
CA ARG A 118 -12.38 0.52 -20.16
C ARG A 118 -11.03 0.81 -19.48
N TRP A 119 -10.52 -0.11 -18.67
CA TRP A 119 -9.27 0.13 -17.93
C TRP A 119 -8.08 0.33 -18.85
N LEU A 120 -8.01 -0.46 -19.93
CA LEU A 120 -6.90 -0.46 -20.89
C LEU A 120 -7.02 0.67 -21.93
N ASP A 121 -8.21 1.24 -22.11
CA ASP A 121 -8.42 2.38 -23.02
C ASP A 121 -7.60 3.59 -22.55
N PRO A 122 -6.74 4.18 -23.44
CA PRO A 122 -5.98 5.39 -23.14
C PRO A 122 -6.85 6.56 -22.66
N GLU A 123 -8.06 6.73 -23.21
CA GLU A 123 -8.98 7.80 -22.86
C GLU A 123 -9.50 7.71 -21.42
N THR A 124 -9.56 6.52 -20.86
CA THR A 124 -9.90 6.32 -19.45
C THR A 124 -8.83 6.88 -18.52
N LYS A 125 -7.57 7.03 -19.01
CA LYS A 125 -6.40 7.37 -18.20
C LYS A 125 -6.25 6.44 -17.01
N GLY A 126 -6.52 5.15 -17.26
CA GLY A 126 -6.40 4.08 -16.26
C GLY A 126 -4.99 4.01 -15.70
N LEU A 127 -4.89 3.86 -14.38
CA LEU A 127 -3.61 3.76 -13.68
C LEU A 127 -3.12 2.31 -13.68
N GLU A 128 -1.80 2.13 -13.59
CA GLU A 128 -1.13 0.82 -13.44
C GLU A 128 -1.62 -0.27 -14.40
N ARG A 129 -1.92 0.11 -15.66
CA ARG A 129 -2.40 -0.82 -16.72
C ARG A 129 -1.46 -1.99 -17.00
N TRP A 130 -0.19 -1.86 -16.63
CA TRP A 130 0.80 -2.91 -16.74
C TRP A 130 0.43 -4.17 -15.92
N ARG A 131 -0.41 -4.06 -14.87
CA ARG A 131 -0.90 -5.20 -14.09
C ARG A 131 -1.72 -6.19 -14.93
N ALA A 132 -2.35 -5.71 -15.99
CA ALA A 132 -3.05 -6.56 -16.94
C ALA A 132 -2.12 -7.44 -17.79
N GLY A 133 -0.80 -7.19 -17.72
CA GLY A 133 0.18 -7.82 -18.58
C GLY A 133 0.12 -7.30 -20.04
N PRO A 134 0.89 -7.90 -20.94
CA PRO A 134 0.94 -7.52 -22.36
C PRO A 134 -0.28 -8.07 -23.12
N VAL A 135 -1.47 -7.55 -22.86
CA VAL A 135 -2.73 -8.00 -23.44
C VAL A 135 -2.72 -7.92 -24.96
N ASP A 136 -3.11 -9.01 -25.62
CA ASP A 136 -3.46 -9.06 -27.04
C ASP A 136 -4.96 -8.84 -27.21
N SER A 137 -5.78 -9.70 -26.59
CA SER A 137 -7.23 -9.61 -26.67
C SER A 137 -7.91 -10.21 -25.44
N ILE A 138 -9.12 -9.72 -25.12
CA ILE A 138 -9.98 -10.29 -24.09
C ILE A 138 -11.37 -10.44 -24.71
N THR A 139 -11.90 -11.65 -24.76
CA THR A 139 -13.18 -11.95 -25.41
C THR A 139 -14.10 -12.79 -24.53
N ALA A 140 -15.39 -12.69 -24.78
CA ALA A 140 -16.45 -13.46 -24.12
C ALA A 140 -17.21 -14.26 -25.20
N PRO A 141 -16.84 -15.51 -25.49
CA PRO A 141 -17.53 -16.34 -26.48
C PRO A 141 -18.95 -16.70 -26.05
N ASP A 142 -19.22 -16.72 -24.76
CA ASP A 142 -20.52 -16.88 -24.14
C ASP A 142 -20.62 -16.07 -22.83
N ASP A 143 -21.71 -16.21 -22.08
CA ASP A 143 -21.97 -15.41 -20.88
C ASP A 143 -21.14 -15.84 -19.66
N VAL A 144 -20.46 -16.98 -19.68
CA VAL A 144 -19.71 -17.54 -18.56
C VAL A 144 -18.24 -17.87 -18.88
N THR A 145 -17.81 -17.57 -20.10
CA THR A 145 -16.42 -17.85 -20.53
C THR A 145 -15.71 -16.56 -20.90
N VAL A 146 -14.53 -16.36 -20.33
CA VAL A 146 -13.58 -15.28 -20.72
C VAL A 146 -12.33 -15.91 -21.28
N VAL A 147 -11.97 -15.52 -22.50
CA VAL A 147 -10.69 -15.87 -23.12
C VAL A 147 -9.78 -14.65 -23.08
N TYR A 148 -8.70 -14.75 -22.32
CA TYR A 148 -7.71 -13.70 -22.12
C TYR A 148 -6.42 -14.07 -22.82
N LYS A 149 -6.04 -13.33 -23.85
CA LYS A 149 -4.82 -13.59 -24.65
C LYS A 149 -3.77 -12.53 -24.40
N LEU A 150 -2.54 -13.00 -24.25
CA LEU A 150 -1.34 -12.19 -24.09
C LEU A 150 -0.49 -12.21 -25.37
N LYS A 151 0.25 -11.14 -25.62
CA LYS A 151 1.29 -11.06 -26.70
C LYS A 151 2.58 -11.79 -26.32
N LYS A 152 2.85 -11.92 -25.01
CA LYS A 152 3.98 -12.61 -24.40
C LYS A 152 3.52 -13.23 -23.09
N PRO A 153 4.15 -14.30 -22.59
CA PRO A 153 3.84 -14.85 -21.28
C PRO A 153 4.00 -13.80 -20.18
N TYR A 154 3.19 -13.92 -19.13
CA TYR A 154 3.30 -13.08 -17.95
C TYR A 154 2.96 -13.93 -16.73
N ASN A 155 3.98 -14.47 -16.06
CA ASN A 155 3.81 -15.47 -15.00
C ASN A 155 3.13 -14.95 -13.73
N GLU A 156 3.11 -13.64 -13.53
CA GLU A 156 2.44 -13.00 -12.38
C GLU A 156 0.97 -12.63 -12.65
N LEU A 157 0.44 -12.91 -13.87
CA LEU A 157 -0.90 -12.45 -14.27
C LEU A 157 -1.99 -12.80 -13.25
N LEU A 158 -2.07 -14.07 -12.83
CA LEU A 158 -3.11 -14.53 -11.90
C LEU A 158 -2.98 -13.86 -10.52
N GLN A 159 -1.77 -13.64 -10.04
CA GLN A 159 -1.51 -12.93 -8.79
C GLN A 159 -1.92 -11.45 -8.92
N GLN A 160 -1.55 -10.80 -10.03
CA GLN A 160 -1.95 -9.42 -10.30
C GLN A 160 -3.46 -9.26 -10.46
N MET A 161 -4.14 -10.28 -11.04
CA MET A 161 -5.61 -10.28 -11.18
C MET A 161 -6.36 -10.26 -9.84
N ALA A 162 -5.71 -10.57 -8.72
CA ALA A 162 -6.30 -10.41 -7.40
C ALA A 162 -6.32 -8.95 -6.91
N HIS A 163 -5.59 -8.03 -7.55
CA HIS A 163 -5.58 -6.63 -7.19
C HIS A 163 -6.90 -5.93 -7.55
N TYR A 164 -7.39 -5.01 -6.71
CA TYR A 164 -8.69 -4.34 -6.90
C TYR A 164 -8.83 -3.61 -8.25
N MET A 165 -7.73 -3.25 -8.92
CA MET A 165 -7.79 -2.65 -10.25
C MET A 165 -8.36 -3.58 -11.32
N HIS A 166 -8.31 -4.89 -11.07
CA HIS A 166 -8.96 -5.92 -11.90
C HIS A 166 -10.45 -6.14 -11.58
N SER A 167 -11.05 -5.28 -10.77
CA SER A 167 -12.46 -5.39 -10.40
C SER A 167 -13.39 -5.35 -11.61
N VAL A 168 -14.39 -6.23 -11.58
CA VAL A 168 -15.49 -6.20 -12.53
C VAL A 168 -16.53 -5.18 -12.08
N ILE A 169 -16.83 -4.21 -12.93
CA ILE A 169 -17.68 -3.06 -12.62
C ILE A 169 -18.84 -2.94 -13.62
N ASN A 170 -19.93 -2.32 -13.19
CA ASN A 170 -21.06 -2.03 -14.04
C ASN A 170 -20.76 -0.87 -15.01
N ILE A 171 -20.44 -1.19 -16.26
CA ILE A 171 -20.08 -0.20 -17.28
C ILE A 171 -21.26 0.71 -17.66
N ASP A 172 -22.49 0.25 -17.53
CA ASP A 172 -23.67 1.09 -17.81
C ASP A 172 -23.77 2.21 -16.77
N GLN A 173 -23.45 1.93 -15.49
CA GLN A 173 -23.37 2.98 -14.48
C GLN A 173 -22.20 3.94 -14.73
N VAL A 174 -21.06 3.43 -15.19
CA VAL A 174 -19.92 4.30 -15.59
C VAL A 174 -20.34 5.28 -16.68
N LYS A 175 -21.05 4.81 -17.72
CA LYS A 175 -21.55 5.66 -18.80
C LYS A 175 -22.57 6.68 -18.31
N ALA A 176 -23.48 6.27 -17.43
CA ALA A 176 -24.53 7.12 -16.89
C ALA A 176 -23.97 8.25 -16.00
N LEU A 177 -22.93 7.97 -15.20
CA LEU A 177 -22.37 8.92 -14.26
C LEU A 177 -21.18 9.73 -14.81
N GLY A 178 -20.47 9.22 -15.80
CA GLY A 178 -19.29 9.89 -16.37
C GLY A 178 -18.24 10.23 -15.31
N GLN A 179 -17.97 11.51 -15.09
CA GLN A 179 -16.98 11.99 -14.10
C GLN A 179 -17.40 11.75 -12.64
N ASP A 180 -18.68 11.57 -12.38
CA ASP A 180 -19.23 11.33 -11.05
C ASP A 180 -19.12 9.84 -10.62
N TYR A 181 -18.72 8.94 -11.53
CA TYR A 181 -18.49 7.54 -11.19
C TYR A 181 -17.37 7.37 -10.15
N GLY A 182 -17.63 6.62 -9.10
CA GLY A 182 -16.72 6.44 -7.97
C GLY A 182 -16.69 7.64 -7.01
N VAL A 183 -17.48 8.69 -7.30
CA VAL A 183 -17.68 9.86 -6.41
C VAL A 183 -19.10 9.84 -5.84
N LYS A 184 -20.12 9.83 -6.71
CA LYS A 184 -21.53 9.82 -6.30
C LYS A 184 -22.08 8.41 -6.10
N ALA A 185 -21.64 7.45 -6.92
CA ALA A 185 -22.05 6.06 -6.81
C ALA A 185 -20.99 5.12 -7.38
N PHE A 186 -21.07 3.85 -6.96
CA PHE A 186 -20.26 2.74 -7.43
C PHE A 186 -21.09 1.46 -7.39
N ASP A 187 -21.18 0.74 -8.51
CA ASP A 187 -21.91 -0.53 -8.61
C ASP A 187 -20.93 -1.66 -8.95
N GLY A 188 -20.56 -2.41 -7.93
CA GLY A 188 -19.68 -3.57 -8.00
C GLY A 188 -20.41 -4.86 -7.62
N THR A 189 -19.66 -5.95 -7.62
CA THR A 189 -20.14 -7.31 -7.33
C THR A 189 -19.78 -7.77 -5.92
N GLY A 190 -19.16 -6.93 -5.11
CA GLY A 190 -18.59 -7.29 -3.81
C GLY A 190 -19.63 -7.62 -2.74
N PRO A 191 -19.18 -8.15 -1.59
CA PRO A 191 -20.05 -8.51 -0.47
C PRO A 191 -20.76 -7.31 0.18
N TYR A 192 -20.23 -6.11 -0.04
CA TYR A 192 -20.82 -4.88 0.47
C TYR A 192 -20.99 -3.84 -0.64
N CYS A 193 -22.17 -3.26 -0.72
CA CYS A 193 -22.55 -2.27 -1.72
C CYS A 193 -22.20 -0.85 -1.25
N PHE A 194 -21.61 -0.06 -2.12
CA PHE A 194 -21.36 1.34 -1.87
C PHE A 194 -22.67 2.10 -1.71
N GLN A 195 -22.91 2.67 -0.55
CA GLN A 195 -24.11 3.45 -0.24
C GLN A 195 -23.87 4.95 -0.37
N SER A 196 -22.82 5.46 0.28
CA SER A 196 -22.51 6.90 0.27
C SER A 196 -21.06 7.17 0.65
N TRP A 197 -20.57 8.32 0.22
CA TRP A 197 -19.30 8.87 0.63
C TRP A 197 -19.43 10.36 0.91
N SER A 198 -19.01 10.75 2.11
CA SER A 198 -18.84 12.13 2.54
C SER A 198 -17.33 12.39 2.67
N PRO A 199 -16.71 13.11 1.73
CA PRO A 199 -15.26 13.31 1.71
C PRO A 199 -14.72 13.83 3.03
N ARG A 200 -13.60 13.27 3.48
CA ARG A 200 -12.92 13.55 4.74
C ARG A 200 -13.73 13.22 6.01
N ASN A 201 -14.86 12.60 5.88
CA ASN A 201 -15.70 12.20 7.00
C ASN A 201 -15.89 10.68 7.02
N GLU A 202 -16.69 10.13 6.09
CA GLU A 202 -16.98 8.71 6.11
C GLU A 202 -17.37 8.16 4.73
N VAL A 203 -17.23 6.84 4.57
CA VAL A 203 -17.86 6.05 3.51
C VAL A 203 -18.70 4.95 4.15
N VAL A 204 -19.86 4.71 3.59
CA VAL A 204 -20.83 3.73 4.09
C VAL A 204 -21.04 2.65 3.04
N LEU A 205 -20.86 1.41 3.48
CA LEU A 205 -21.19 0.21 2.71
C LEU A 205 -22.34 -0.53 3.39
N THR A 206 -23.24 -1.11 2.59
CA THR A 206 -24.34 -1.97 3.06
C THR A 206 -24.20 -3.38 2.54
N ARG A 207 -24.70 -4.36 3.27
CA ARG A 207 -24.66 -5.76 2.85
C ARG A 207 -25.28 -5.95 1.46
N HIS A 208 -24.57 -6.65 0.58
CA HIS A 208 -25.11 -7.08 -0.70
C HIS A 208 -26.08 -8.26 -0.46
N ALA A 209 -27.36 -8.01 -0.68
CA ALA A 209 -28.38 -9.03 -0.51
C ALA A 209 -28.16 -10.20 -1.48
N GLY A 210 -28.13 -11.42 -0.95
CA GLY A 210 -27.92 -12.63 -1.76
C GLY A 210 -26.47 -12.92 -2.15
N TYR A 211 -25.49 -12.13 -1.70
CA TYR A 211 -24.08 -12.46 -1.91
C TYR A 211 -23.72 -13.81 -1.28
N LYS A 212 -23.20 -14.72 -2.09
CA LYS A 212 -22.83 -16.10 -1.70
C LYS A 212 -21.60 -16.61 -2.46
N TRP A 213 -20.88 -15.73 -3.14
CA TRP A 213 -19.63 -16.00 -3.82
C TRP A 213 -18.48 -15.29 -3.08
N GLY A 214 -17.29 -15.40 -3.53
CA GLY A 214 -16.13 -14.78 -2.92
C GLY A 214 -14.89 -15.62 -3.17
N PRO A 215 -13.71 -15.13 -2.82
CA PRO A 215 -12.50 -15.91 -2.91
C PRO A 215 -12.59 -17.21 -2.10
N ALA A 216 -12.06 -18.30 -2.66
CA ALA A 216 -12.13 -19.64 -2.09
C ALA A 216 -11.41 -19.81 -0.73
N ILE A 217 -10.76 -18.77 -0.22
CA ILE A 217 -10.22 -18.72 1.15
C ILE A 217 -11.32 -18.67 2.22
N TYR A 218 -12.52 -18.22 1.87
CA TYR A 218 -13.66 -18.12 2.79
C TYR A 218 -14.54 -19.37 2.69
N LYS A 219 -14.66 -20.11 3.82
CA LYS A 219 -15.54 -21.29 3.90
C LYS A 219 -17.01 -20.93 3.75
N ASP A 220 -17.40 -19.81 4.32
CA ASP A 220 -18.72 -19.21 4.19
C ASP A 220 -18.57 -17.77 3.72
N PRO A 221 -18.77 -17.49 2.42
CA PRO A 221 -18.62 -16.17 1.85
C PRO A 221 -19.81 -15.22 2.11
N THR A 222 -20.77 -15.62 2.96
CA THR A 222 -21.93 -14.77 3.27
C THR A 222 -21.51 -13.61 4.19
N PRO A 223 -21.81 -12.33 3.85
CA PRO A 223 -21.58 -11.20 4.74
C PRO A 223 -22.35 -11.31 6.06
N LYS A 224 -21.68 -11.11 7.20
CA LYS A 224 -22.24 -11.33 8.55
C LYS A 224 -22.83 -10.07 9.17
N VAL A 225 -22.47 -8.90 8.67
CA VAL A 225 -22.94 -7.59 9.18
C VAL A 225 -23.76 -6.85 8.11
N ASP A 226 -24.66 -5.97 8.55
CA ASP A 226 -25.57 -5.29 7.62
C ASP A 226 -24.95 -4.01 7.04
N LYS A 227 -24.05 -3.38 7.80
CA LYS A 227 -23.44 -2.11 7.42
C LYS A 227 -22.02 -2.02 7.93
N ILE A 228 -21.15 -1.47 7.09
CA ILE A 228 -19.79 -1.08 7.45
C ILE A 228 -19.66 0.44 7.24
N VAL A 229 -19.26 1.15 8.27
CA VAL A 229 -18.96 2.58 8.22
C VAL A 229 -17.46 2.76 8.37
N TRP A 230 -16.82 3.26 7.34
CA TRP A 230 -15.41 3.67 7.39
C TRP A 230 -15.35 5.15 7.73
N LYS A 231 -14.88 5.49 8.94
CA LYS A 231 -14.75 6.88 9.38
C LYS A 231 -13.29 7.33 9.29
N ILE A 232 -13.12 8.55 8.75
CA ILE A 232 -11.80 9.15 8.60
C ILE A 232 -11.43 9.84 9.90
N VAL A 233 -10.39 9.36 10.56
CA VAL A 233 -9.84 9.91 11.82
C VAL A 233 -8.32 9.94 11.66
N PRO A 234 -7.74 11.08 11.21
CA PRO A 234 -6.29 11.18 10.93
C PRO A 234 -5.41 10.89 12.15
N GLU A 235 -5.83 11.38 13.34
CA GLU A 235 -5.06 11.25 14.57
C GLU A 235 -5.06 9.82 15.11
N GLU A 236 -3.87 9.21 15.16
CA GLU A 236 -3.72 7.80 15.58
C GLU A 236 -4.09 7.56 17.05
N SER A 237 -3.79 8.52 17.94
CA SER A 237 -4.17 8.45 19.36
C SER A 237 -5.69 8.46 19.57
N THR A 238 -6.41 9.20 18.73
CA THR A 238 -7.88 9.21 18.72
C THR A 238 -8.44 7.86 18.28
N ARG A 239 -7.87 7.26 17.22
CA ARG A 239 -8.26 5.91 16.77
C ARG A 239 -7.99 4.87 17.86
N LEU A 240 -6.82 4.94 18.51
CA LEU A 240 -6.45 4.06 19.61
C LEU A 240 -7.46 4.15 20.77
N THR A 241 -7.76 5.36 21.24
CA THR A 241 -8.69 5.59 22.36
C THR A 241 -10.09 5.10 22.02
N ALA A 242 -10.59 5.39 20.82
CA ALA A 242 -11.91 4.96 20.39
C ALA A 242 -12.04 3.43 20.33
N LEU A 243 -10.99 2.73 19.89
CA LEU A 243 -10.96 1.27 19.85
C LEU A 243 -10.93 0.67 21.28
N GLN A 244 -10.08 1.19 22.16
CA GLN A 244 -9.94 0.72 23.55
C GLN A 244 -11.20 0.96 24.38
N SER A 245 -11.91 2.06 24.12
CA SER A 245 -13.18 2.38 24.79
C SER A 245 -14.40 1.65 24.19
N GLY A 246 -14.24 0.93 23.07
CA GLY A 246 -15.33 0.27 22.36
C GLY A 246 -16.22 1.20 21.54
N GLN A 247 -15.80 2.46 21.31
CA GLN A 247 -16.49 3.39 20.43
C GLN A 247 -16.26 3.09 18.95
N ALA A 248 -15.23 2.32 18.63
CA ALA A 248 -14.96 1.78 17.31
C ALA A 248 -14.78 0.26 17.39
N ASP A 249 -15.10 -0.43 16.31
CA ASP A 249 -15.05 -1.89 16.25
C ASP A 249 -13.74 -2.41 15.64
N LEU A 250 -13.16 -1.69 14.68
CA LEU A 250 -11.99 -2.13 13.95
C LEU A 250 -11.11 -0.94 13.59
N SER A 251 -9.80 -1.14 13.65
CA SER A 251 -8.83 -0.17 13.15
C SER A 251 -7.53 -0.84 12.73
N ARG A 252 -6.79 -0.16 11.86
CA ARG A 252 -5.42 -0.44 11.49
C ARG A 252 -4.59 0.85 11.55
N TYR A 253 -3.28 0.77 11.37
CA TYR A 253 -2.37 1.92 11.50
C TYR A 253 -2.57 2.66 12.83
N LEU A 254 -2.64 1.87 13.90
CA LEU A 254 -2.55 2.35 15.26
C LEU A 254 -1.08 2.65 15.62
N PRO A 255 -0.84 3.49 16.64
CA PRO A 255 0.51 3.77 17.08
C PRO A 255 1.29 2.49 17.36
N GLN A 256 2.45 2.32 16.76
CA GLN A 256 3.23 1.08 16.89
C GLN A 256 3.67 0.82 18.34
N TRP A 257 3.92 1.89 19.12
CA TRP A 257 4.21 1.78 20.55
C TRP A 257 3.08 1.15 21.36
N ALA A 258 1.84 1.25 20.92
CA ALA A 258 0.68 0.70 21.61
C ALA A 258 0.43 -0.79 21.29
N ILE A 259 1.03 -1.34 20.25
CA ILE A 259 0.72 -2.71 19.75
C ILE A 259 0.99 -3.77 20.83
N LYS A 260 2.06 -3.60 21.62
CA LYS A 260 2.37 -4.52 22.73
C LYS A 260 1.24 -4.56 23.77
N ASP A 261 0.74 -3.40 24.16
CA ASP A 261 -0.34 -3.29 25.17
C ASP A 261 -1.67 -3.77 24.59
N LEU A 262 -1.95 -3.48 23.31
CA LEU A 262 -3.12 -4.00 22.61
C LEU A 262 -3.12 -5.53 22.52
N LYS A 263 -1.97 -6.17 22.30
CA LYS A 263 -1.82 -7.64 22.34
C LYS A 263 -2.09 -8.21 23.74
N ALA A 264 -1.84 -7.45 24.80
CA ALA A 264 -2.08 -7.87 26.18
C ALA A 264 -3.53 -7.68 26.64
N ASP A 265 -4.31 -6.81 26.00
CA ASP A 265 -5.72 -6.56 26.33
C ASP A 265 -6.62 -7.70 25.80
N LYS A 266 -7.07 -8.56 26.71
CA LYS A 266 -7.92 -9.73 26.38
C LYS A 266 -9.29 -9.38 25.79
N ARG A 267 -9.72 -8.12 25.87
CA ARG A 267 -10.98 -7.66 25.25
C ARG A 267 -10.84 -7.46 23.75
N LEU A 268 -9.62 -7.24 23.28
CA LEU A 268 -9.28 -6.95 21.90
C LEU A 268 -8.69 -8.18 21.21
N PHE A 269 -8.67 -8.17 19.89
CA PHE A 269 -7.80 -9.06 19.14
C PHE A 269 -6.81 -8.23 18.30
N VAL A 270 -5.61 -8.73 18.16
CA VAL A 270 -4.57 -8.16 17.29
C VAL A 270 -4.15 -9.23 16.31
N SER A 271 -4.40 -9.01 15.04
CA SER A 271 -4.02 -9.91 13.95
C SER A 271 -2.97 -9.24 13.08
N LYS A 272 -1.81 -9.88 12.95
CA LYS A 272 -0.74 -9.45 12.05
C LYS A 272 -0.94 -10.10 10.69
N ALA A 273 -0.89 -9.31 9.60
CA ALA A 273 -0.79 -9.84 8.26
C ALA A 273 0.61 -10.42 8.03
N ASP A 274 0.68 -11.68 7.63
CA ASP A 274 1.93 -12.37 7.34
C ASP A 274 1.72 -13.40 6.21
N PRO A 275 2.38 -13.19 5.05
CA PRO A 275 3.31 -12.09 4.75
C PRO A 275 2.62 -10.75 4.49
N PHE A 276 3.39 -9.68 4.67
CA PHE A 276 3.03 -8.33 4.25
C PHE A 276 4.23 -7.69 3.54
N TYR A 277 4.06 -7.33 2.28
CA TYR A 277 5.14 -6.82 1.45
C TYR A 277 5.09 -5.29 1.37
N TRP A 278 5.79 -4.65 2.31
CA TRP A 278 5.90 -3.19 2.36
C TRP A 278 7.29 -2.80 2.87
N THR A 279 8.09 -2.14 2.03
CA THR A 279 9.46 -1.77 2.36
C THR A 279 9.60 -0.25 2.44
N PHE A 280 10.25 0.21 3.49
CA PHE A 280 10.73 1.59 3.64
C PHE A 280 12.17 1.65 3.18
N PHE A 281 12.50 2.60 2.30
CA PHE A 281 13.82 2.66 1.67
C PHE A 281 14.25 4.07 1.34
N LEU A 282 15.58 4.22 1.14
CA LEU A 282 16.19 5.36 0.51
C LEU A 282 16.67 4.95 -0.89
N GLY A 283 16.54 5.84 -1.87
CA GLY A 283 17.04 5.64 -3.21
C GLY A 283 18.14 6.65 -3.52
N PHE A 284 19.30 6.17 -3.94
CA PHE A 284 20.37 7.04 -4.45
C PHE A 284 20.17 7.35 -5.93
N LYS A 285 20.33 8.61 -6.30
CA LYS A 285 20.44 9.01 -7.70
C LYS A 285 21.86 8.71 -8.20
N ILE A 286 22.07 7.51 -8.73
CA ILE A 286 23.41 6.94 -8.97
C ILE A 286 24.21 7.61 -10.09
N ASP A 287 23.61 8.46 -10.89
CA ASP A 287 24.27 9.29 -11.92
C ASP A 287 24.81 10.62 -11.40
N LYS A 288 24.60 10.94 -10.11
CA LYS A 288 25.20 12.10 -9.47
C LYS A 288 26.71 11.89 -9.23
N PRO A 289 27.57 12.90 -9.45
CA PRO A 289 29.02 12.72 -9.41
C PRO A 289 29.57 12.03 -8.17
N MET A 290 29.04 12.36 -6.98
CA MET A 290 29.45 11.73 -5.71
C MET A 290 28.96 10.30 -5.56
N LEU A 291 27.89 9.93 -6.27
CA LEU A 291 27.20 8.64 -6.15
C LEU A 291 27.46 7.69 -7.32
N THR A 292 28.28 8.07 -8.32
CA THR A 292 28.70 7.18 -9.41
C THR A 292 29.60 6.04 -8.90
N ASP A 293 30.43 6.32 -7.89
CA ASP A 293 31.26 5.30 -7.24
C ASP A 293 30.40 4.42 -6.30
N VAL A 294 30.32 3.14 -6.63
CA VAL A 294 29.58 2.16 -5.83
C VAL A 294 30.15 2.01 -4.41
N ASN A 295 31.45 2.25 -4.21
CA ASN A 295 32.06 2.16 -2.88
C ASN A 295 31.59 3.28 -1.96
N VAL A 296 31.33 4.47 -2.50
CA VAL A 296 30.70 5.57 -1.75
C VAL A 296 29.27 5.18 -1.35
N ARG A 297 28.46 4.68 -2.29
CA ARG A 297 27.10 4.22 -1.99
C ARG A 297 27.10 3.09 -0.95
N ARG A 298 28.03 2.13 -1.08
CA ARG A 298 28.19 1.02 -0.14
C ARG A 298 28.59 1.52 1.25
N ALA A 299 29.49 2.48 1.33
CA ALA A 299 29.89 3.09 2.59
C ALA A 299 28.71 3.78 3.29
N LEU A 300 27.96 4.61 2.57
CA LEU A 300 26.77 5.28 3.12
C LEU A 300 25.71 4.27 3.59
N ASN A 301 25.53 3.19 2.86
CA ASN A 301 24.62 2.10 3.25
C ASN A 301 25.09 1.36 4.51
N LEU A 302 26.39 1.08 4.66
CA LEU A 302 26.98 0.44 5.84
C LEU A 302 26.94 1.33 7.09
N ALA A 303 26.84 2.64 6.91
CA ALA A 303 26.75 3.61 8.00
C ALA A 303 25.41 3.55 8.75
N ILE A 304 24.32 3.06 8.14
CA ILE A 304 22.97 3.11 8.70
C ILE A 304 22.71 1.92 9.63
N ASN A 305 22.45 2.23 10.90
CA ASN A 305 22.07 1.24 11.92
C ASN A 305 20.57 0.91 11.84
N ARG A 306 20.20 0.05 10.88
CA ARG A 306 18.81 -0.35 10.64
C ARG A 306 18.13 -0.93 11.85
N LYS A 307 18.85 -1.74 12.66
CA LYS A 307 18.30 -2.35 13.88
C LYS A 307 17.89 -1.27 14.88
N ALA A 308 18.80 -0.37 15.23
CA ALA A 308 18.50 0.71 16.18
C ALA A 308 17.43 1.67 15.63
N LEU A 309 17.48 2.01 14.33
CA LEU A 309 16.47 2.82 13.66
C LEU A 309 15.09 2.17 13.75
N THR A 310 14.99 0.90 13.34
CA THR A 310 13.71 0.17 13.33
C THR A 310 13.14 0.06 14.74
N GLU A 311 13.98 -0.28 15.72
CA GLU A 311 13.56 -0.38 17.11
C GLU A 311 13.06 0.97 17.66
N ALA A 312 13.76 2.06 17.39
CA ALA A 312 13.38 3.39 17.86
C ALA A 312 12.09 3.91 17.19
N ILE A 313 11.93 3.71 15.87
CA ILE A 313 10.80 4.25 15.12
C ILE A 313 9.55 3.37 15.21
N THR A 314 9.74 2.04 15.24
CA THR A 314 8.63 1.08 15.16
C THR A 314 8.41 0.30 16.45
N PHE A 315 9.13 0.65 17.53
CA PHE A 315 9.04 -0.03 18.83
C PHE A 315 9.22 -1.55 18.73
N GLY A 316 10.01 -2.00 17.74
CA GLY A 316 10.26 -3.42 17.47
C GLY A 316 9.17 -4.15 16.68
N GLU A 317 8.12 -3.47 16.23
CA GLU A 317 6.99 -4.09 15.52
C GLU A 317 7.25 -4.31 14.02
N ALA A 318 8.23 -3.62 13.42
CA ALA A 318 8.70 -3.88 12.06
C ALA A 318 9.99 -4.71 12.04
N VAL A 319 10.39 -5.18 10.87
CA VAL A 319 11.58 -6.02 10.68
C VAL A 319 12.70 -5.19 10.07
N PRO A 320 13.87 -5.04 10.73
CA PRO A 320 15.03 -4.39 10.12
C PRO A 320 15.39 -5.06 8.80
N ALA A 321 15.62 -4.28 7.75
CA ALA A 321 15.88 -4.86 6.45
C ALA A 321 17.28 -5.51 6.40
N THR A 322 17.31 -6.78 6.05
CA THR A 322 18.51 -7.56 5.72
C THR A 322 18.57 -7.94 4.24
N SER A 323 17.48 -7.68 3.52
CA SER A 323 17.33 -7.89 2.08
C SER A 323 16.64 -6.68 1.46
N MET A 324 16.73 -6.55 0.14
CA MET A 324 16.12 -5.43 -0.58
C MET A 324 14.58 -5.48 -0.52
N LEU A 325 14.01 -6.67 -0.62
CA LEU A 325 12.57 -6.89 -0.54
C LEU A 325 12.20 -7.65 0.73
N ALA A 326 10.95 -7.46 1.21
CA ALA A 326 10.42 -8.18 2.35
C ALA A 326 10.35 -9.67 2.06
N THR A 327 10.60 -10.45 3.05
CA THR A 327 10.62 -11.91 3.19
C THR A 327 10.23 -12.79 2.00
N ASN A 328 10.87 -13.96 1.91
CA ASN A 328 10.59 -15.05 0.95
C ASN A 328 10.83 -14.73 -0.53
N THR A 329 11.44 -13.59 -0.82
CA THR A 329 12.02 -13.34 -2.11
C THR A 329 13.42 -13.91 -2.13
N PRO A 330 13.84 -14.62 -3.18
CA PRO A 330 15.23 -15.01 -3.36
C PRO A 330 16.07 -13.74 -3.25
N ALA A 331 16.79 -13.58 -2.13
CA ALA A 331 17.48 -12.35 -1.84
C ALA A 331 18.80 -12.25 -2.58
N GLY A 332 19.17 -11.03 -3.00
CA GLY A 332 20.56 -10.67 -3.28
C GLY A 332 21.42 -10.76 -2.02
N SER A 333 22.66 -10.31 -2.11
CA SER A 333 23.60 -10.36 -0.98
C SER A 333 23.07 -9.65 0.25
N ASN A 334 22.83 -10.38 1.34
CA ASN A 334 22.43 -9.82 2.62
C ASN A 334 23.54 -9.04 3.31
N ASP A 335 24.82 -9.28 2.95
CA ASP A 335 25.95 -8.52 3.46
C ASP A 335 25.95 -7.06 3.01
N ALA A 336 25.31 -6.75 1.91
CA ALA A 336 25.18 -5.39 1.43
C ALA A 336 24.45 -4.46 2.43
N TYR A 337 23.62 -5.01 3.32
CA TYR A 337 22.74 -4.23 4.20
C TYR A 337 23.08 -4.35 5.69
N ARG A 338 24.27 -4.86 6.03
CA ARG A 338 24.75 -4.88 7.42
C ARG A 338 25.12 -3.46 7.90
N TYR A 339 25.15 -3.27 9.20
CA TYR A 339 25.71 -2.08 9.84
C TYR A 339 27.18 -2.30 10.15
N ASP A 340 28.05 -1.50 9.55
CA ASP A 340 29.50 -1.56 9.76
C ASP A 340 30.16 -0.18 9.49
N PRO A 341 30.09 0.73 10.46
CA PRO A 341 30.65 2.07 10.27
C PRO A 341 32.19 2.08 10.12
N ALA A 342 32.88 1.04 10.59
CA ALA A 342 34.32 0.94 10.39
C ALA A 342 34.67 0.62 8.93
N ALA A 343 33.96 -0.35 8.33
CA ALA A 343 34.05 -0.63 6.91
C ALA A 343 33.61 0.55 6.04
N ALA A 344 32.57 1.28 6.46
CA ALA A 344 32.11 2.50 5.79
C ALA A 344 33.22 3.56 5.73
N ASN A 345 33.87 3.84 6.85
CA ASN A 345 34.99 4.79 6.92
C ASN A 345 36.16 4.35 6.01
N LYS A 346 36.51 3.07 6.03
CA LYS A 346 37.57 2.52 5.19
C LYS A 346 37.26 2.72 3.69
N LEU A 347 36.05 2.37 3.26
CA LEU A 347 35.63 2.55 1.85
C LEU A 347 35.66 4.02 1.43
N LEU A 348 35.25 4.95 2.27
CA LEU A 348 35.32 6.39 1.98
C LEU A 348 36.76 6.86 1.88
N ASP A 349 37.66 6.38 2.77
CA ASP A 349 39.09 6.70 2.71
C ASP A 349 39.74 6.19 1.42
N GLU A 350 39.40 4.95 0.99
CA GLU A 350 39.87 4.32 -0.26
C GLU A 350 39.32 5.05 -1.49
N ALA A 351 38.09 5.54 -1.44
CA ALA A 351 37.48 6.37 -2.47
C ALA A 351 38.02 7.81 -2.53
N GLY A 352 38.96 8.15 -1.67
CA GLY A 352 39.64 9.47 -1.62
C GLY A 352 38.92 10.55 -0.81
N TRP A 353 37.83 10.20 -0.10
CA TRP A 353 37.11 11.12 0.78
C TRP A 353 37.80 11.17 2.16
N LYS A 354 38.52 12.26 2.45
CA LYS A 354 39.28 12.43 3.69
C LYS A 354 38.53 13.24 4.73
N MET A 355 38.63 12.83 6.00
CA MET A 355 37.98 13.49 7.12
C MET A 355 38.63 14.88 7.36
N GLY A 356 37.78 15.91 7.35
CA GLY A 356 38.15 17.28 7.67
C GLY A 356 38.09 17.55 9.18
N LYS A 357 38.61 18.74 9.57
CA LYS A 357 38.63 19.17 10.99
C LYS A 357 37.25 19.46 11.57
N ASP A 358 36.28 19.71 10.71
CA ASP A 358 34.87 19.95 11.06
C ASP A 358 34.03 18.67 11.19
N GLY A 359 34.69 17.50 11.04
CA GLY A 359 34.03 16.20 11.16
C GLY A 359 33.28 15.75 9.91
N TYR A 360 33.47 16.44 8.78
CA TYR A 360 32.94 16.03 7.48
C TYR A 360 34.06 15.60 6.53
N ARG A 361 33.70 14.84 5.50
CA ARG A 361 34.64 14.34 4.51
C ARG A 361 34.72 15.25 3.29
N TYR A 362 35.92 15.33 2.72
CA TYR A 362 36.23 16.13 1.54
C TYR A 362 37.05 15.33 0.53
N LYS A 363 36.77 15.56 -0.76
CA LYS A 363 37.58 15.09 -1.89
C LYS A 363 37.71 16.24 -2.90
N ASP A 364 38.92 16.56 -3.31
CA ASP A 364 39.22 17.65 -4.26
C ASP A 364 38.56 19.00 -3.88
N GLY A 365 38.54 19.31 -2.58
CA GLY A 365 37.90 20.52 -2.04
C GLY A 365 36.39 20.45 -1.91
N GLN A 366 35.75 19.41 -2.42
CA GLN A 366 34.30 19.22 -2.36
C GLN A 366 33.90 18.43 -1.11
N LYS A 367 32.92 18.94 -0.35
CA LYS A 367 32.33 18.27 0.82
C LYS A 367 31.46 17.09 0.37
N LEU A 368 31.52 15.97 1.08
CA LEU A 368 30.58 14.85 0.90
C LEU A 368 29.22 15.26 1.48
N SER A 369 28.42 15.92 0.67
CA SER A 369 27.13 16.49 1.07
C SER A 369 26.04 16.07 0.09
N LEU A 370 25.01 15.39 0.59
CA LEU A 370 23.88 14.89 -0.20
C LEU A 370 22.63 15.70 0.11
N LEU A 371 21.87 16.03 -0.93
CA LEU A 371 20.56 16.64 -0.81
C LEU A 371 19.49 15.54 -0.85
N HIS A 372 18.73 15.44 0.24
CA HIS A 372 17.63 14.49 0.39
C HIS A 372 16.27 15.16 0.14
N TYR A 373 15.41 14.50 -0.66
CA TYR A 373 13.99 14.84 -0.82
C TYR A 373 13.10 13.73 -0.29
N GLY A 374 12.10 14.08 0.51
CA GLY A 374 11.13 13.13 1.06
C GLY A 374 9.80 13.78 1.41
N ILE A 375 8.86 12.96 1.91
CA ILE A 375 7.56 13.39 2.37
C ILE A 375 7.64 13.64 3.88
N THR A 376 7.00 14.72 4.38
CA THR A 376 6.93 15.00 5.82
C THR A 376 6.07 13.94 6.56
N GLY A 377 5.95 14.09 7.87
CA GLY A 377 5.27 13.14 8.74
C GLY A 377 6.28 12.18 9.38
N TYR A 378 5.97 10.90 9.42
CA TYR A 378 6.83 9.86 10.03
C TYR A 378 8.24 9.76 9.41
N TRP A 379 8.45 10.24 8.18
CA TRP A 379 9.77 10.32 7.57
C TRP A 379 10.72 11.28 8.28
N LYS A 380 10.21 12.26 9.03
CA LYS A 380 11.05 13.19 9.77
C LYS A 380 11.97 12.46 10.75
N ASP A 381 11.41 11.65 11.62
CA ASP A 381 12.16 10.93 12.65
C ASP A 381 13.12 9.90 12.03
N ILE A 382 12.68 9.22 10.97
CA ILE A 382 13.54 8.31 10.20
C ILE A 382 14.76 9.04 9.65
N MET A 383 14.56 10.20 9.02
CA MET A 383 15.62 10.95 8.38
C MET A 383 16.57 11.63 9.39
N GLU A 384 16.08 12.01 10.56
CA GLU A 384 16.91 12.49 11.67
C GLU A 384 17.86 11.38 12.16
N ALA A 385 17.39 10.15 12.29
CA ALA A 385 18.23 9.01 12.64
C ALA A 385 19.27 8.69 11.56
N VAL A 386 18.87 8.65 10.28
CA VAL A 386 19.76 8.43 9.13
C VAL A 386 20.83 9.54 9.04
N GLN A 387 20.44 10.81 9.21
CA GLN A 387 21.35 11.95 9.22
C GLN A 387 22.40 11.82 10.33
N GLY A 388 21.97 11.40 11.52
CA GLY A 388 22.87 11.13 12.64
C GLY A 388 23.89 10.03 12.34
N ASP A 389 23.46 8.94 11.70
CA ASP A 389 24.34 7.84 11.31
C ASP A 389 25.31 8.23 10.18
N MET A 390 24.86 8.94 9.16
CA MET A 390 25.71 9.43 8.08
C MET A 390 26.76 10.42 8.58
N LYS A 391 26.43 11.28 9.55
CA LYS A 391 27.37 12.20 10.18
C LYS A 391 28.52 11.48 10.89
N LYS A 392 28.28 10.31 11.50
CA LYS A 392 29.34 9.51 12.17
C LYS A 392 30.44 9.06 11.20
N VAL A 393 30.12 8.93 9.92
CA VAL A 393 31.10 8.60 8.87
C VAL A 393 31.55 9.83 8.06
N GLY A 394 31.17 11.03 8.49
CA GLY A 394 31.58 12.30 7.88
C GLY A 394 30.80 12.71 6.63
N ALA A 395 29.64 12.09 6.38
CA ALA A 395 28.72 12.51 5.31
C ALA A 395 27.71 13.53 5.84
N ASP A 396 27.49 14.60 5.07
CA ASP A 396 26.54 15.68 5.36
C ASP A 396 25.24 15.41 4.60
N LEU A 397 24.16 15.03 5.30
CA LEU A 397 22.86 14.81 4.69
C LEU A 397 21.96 16.03 4.93
N ARG A 398 21.63 16.76 3.87
CA ARG A 398 20.75 17.92 3.89
C ARG A 398 19.31 17.49 3.59
N VAL A 399 18.51 17.36 4.62
CA VAL A 399 17.14 16.83 4.51
C VAL A 399 16.15 17.94 4.18
N GLN A 400 15.36 17.75 3.11
CA GLN A 400 14.21 18.57 2.74
C GLN A 400 12.97 17.68 2.63
N LEU A 401 12.01 17.91 3.50
CA LEU A 401 10.76 17.19 3.52
C LEU A 401 9.61 18.11 3.07
N PHE A 402 8.75 17.59 2.22
CA PHE A 402 7.63 18.31 1.62
C PHE A 402 6.32 17.67 2.04
N ASP A 403 5.22 18.42 2.05
CA ASP A 403 3.90 17.83 2.18
C ASP A 403 3.62 16.85 1.02
N SER A 404 2.69 15.91 1.23
CA SER A 404 2.42 14.84 0.26
C SER A 404 1.98 15.33 -1.12
N THR A 405 1.41 16.54 -1.22
CA THR A 405 0.93 17.10 -2.49
C THR A 405 2.11 17.65 -3.31
N SER A 406 2.99 18.42 -2.68
CA SER A 406 4.14 19.04 -3.35
C SER A 406 5.33 18.09 -3.54
N ALA A 407 5.44 17.04 -2.71
CA ALA A 407 6.56 16.09 -2.76
C ALA A 407 6.72 15.43 -4.14
N TRP A 408 5.63 15.03 -4.79
CA TRP A 408 5.68 14.38 -6.10
C TRP A 408 6.23 15.30 -7.18
N GLY A 409 5.83 16.59 -7.17
CA GLY A 409 6.39 17.60 -8.06
C GLY A 409 7.89 17.83 -7.81
N LYS A 410 8.30 17.86 -6.55
CA LYS A 410 9.72 17.99 -6.17
C LYS A 410 10.55 16.78 -6.59
N LEU A 411 10.05 15.57 -6.36
CA LEU A 411 10.71 14.35 -6.81
C LEU A 411 10.79 14.24 -8.35
N ALA A 412 9.87 14.85 -9.07
CA ALA A 412 9.91 14.90 -10.54
C ALA A 412 11.01 15.81 -11.10
N THR A 413 11.51 16.79 -10.33
CA THR A 413 12.61 17.69 -10.77
C THR A 413 13.95 16.98 -10.88
N GLN A 414 14.13 15.84 -10.21
CA GLN A 414 15.41 15.10 -10.16
C GLN A 414 16.60 15.92 -9.57
N GLU A 415 16.33 16.95 -8.77
CA GLU A 415 17.35 17.81 -8.19
C GLU A 415 18.03 17.23 -6.95
N PHE A 416 17.46 16.19 -6.34
CA PHE A 416 18.01 15.49 -5.18
C PHE A 416 19.21 14.60 -5.55
N ASP A 417 19.99 14.22 -4.53
CA ASP A 417 21.01 13.16 -4.58
C ASP A 417 20.47 11.84 -4.01
N GLU A 418 19.57 11.95 -3.04
CA GLU A 418 18.90 10.84 -2.36
C GLU A 418 17.43 11.18 -2.12
N PHE A 419 16.57 10.18 -2.12
CA PHE A 419 15.15 10.33 -1.76
C PHE A 419 14.67 9.20 -0.85
N SER A 420 13.64 9.48 -0.05
CA SER A 420 12.96 8.46 0.76
C SER A 420 11.60 8.10 0.20
N MET A 421 11.24 6.82 0.30
CA MET A 421 9.93 6.32 -0.11
C MET A 421 9.60 5.02 0.62
N SER A 422 8.31 4.68 0.66
CA SER A 422 7.84 3.34 1.00
C SER A 422 7.05 2.77 -0.17
N PHE A 423 7.13 1.46 -0.34
CA PHE A 423 6.50 0.77 -1.45
C PHE A 423 5.91 -0.56 -1.01
N GLY A 424 4.61 -0.75 -1.32
CA GLY A 424 3.92 -2.02 -1.19
C GLY A 424 3.84 -2.72 -2.54
N TYR A 425 4.08 -4.02 -2.57
CA TYR A 425 4.09 -4.83 -3.79
C TYR A 425 3.45 -6.19 -3.50
N MET A 426 3.08 -6.91 -4.55
CA MET A 426 2.50 -8.24 -4.44
C MET A 426 3.50 -9.33 -4.86
N SER A 427 4.51 -8.97 -5.68
CA SER A 427 5.48 -9.92 -6.24
C SER A 427 6.87 -9.30 -6.37
N THR A 428 7.87 -10.16 -6.59
CA THR A 428 9.25 -9.75 -6.91
C THR A 428 9.31 -8.97 -8.22
N GLY A 429 8.65 -9.49 -9.24
CA GLY A 429 8.63 -8.86 -10.55
C GLY A 429 8.00 -7.48 -10.52
N GLU A 430 6.89 -7.30 -9.81
CA GLU A 430 6.27 -5.98 -9.61
C GLU A 430 7.25 -4.99 -9.00
N ALA A 431 7.92 -5.37 -7.90
CA ALA A 431 8.85 -4.48 -7.22
C ALA A 431 10.03 -4.08 -8.11
N LEU A 432 10.64 -5.05 -8.79
CA LEU A 432 11.82 -4.80 -9.61
C LEU A 432 11.48 -4.07 -10.92
N ASN A 433 10.44 -4.48 -11.63
CA ASN A 433 10.01 -3.82 -12.87
C ASN A 433 9.59 -2.36 -12.63
N SER A 434 8.92 -2.08 -11.52
CA SER A 434 8.51 -0.71 -11.18
C SER A 434 9.68 0.24 -11.02
N TYR A 435 10.77 -0.19 -10.37
CA TYR A 435 11.84 0.72 -9.95
C TYR A 435 13.15 0.60 -10.71
N PHE A 436 13.39 -0.51 -11.46
CA PHE A 436 14.71 -0.78 -12.04
C PHE A 436 14.72 -1.02 -13.53
N LEU A 437 13.58 -0.98 -14.23
CA LEU A 437 13.58 -0.93 -15.68
C LEU A 437 14.19 0.39 -16.17
N SER A 438 15.12 0.31 -17.12
CA SER A 438 15.73 1.50 -17.73
C SER A 438 14.70 2.38 -18.44
N SER A 439 13.64 1.80 -19.00
CA SER A 439 12.52 2.53 -19.62
C SER A 439 11.65 3.29 -18.63
N SER A 440 11.78 3.02 -17.33
CA SER A 440 11.06 3.70 -16.26
C SER A 440 11.80 4.93 -15.70
N ILE A 441 12.93 5.32 -16.28
CA ILE A 441 13.63 6.57 -15.96
C ILE A 441 12.89 7.75 -16.61
N PRO A 442 12.69 8.87 -15.90
CA PRO A 442 13.14 9.22 -14.56
C PRO A 442 12.14 8.85 -13.44
N THR A 443 11.01 8.29 -13.75
CA THR A 443 9.98 7.89 -12.78
C THR A 443 9.16 6.71 -13.32
N PRO A 444 8.97 5.67 -12.49
CA PRO A 444 9.32 5.53 -11.06
C PRO A 444 10.80 5.17 -10.77
N ASN A 445 11.62 4.83 -11.75
CA ASN A 445 13.07 4.58 -11.59
C ASN A 445 13.83 5.90 -11.34
N ARG A 446 13.66 6.47 -10.14
CA ARG A 446 14.28 7.75 -9.74
C ARG A 446 15.76 7.62 -9.39
N MET A 447 16.27 6.41 -9.21
CA MET A 447 17.68 6.13 -9.02
C MET A 447 18.49 6.32 -10.31
N ASN A 448 17.81 6.38 -11.46
CA ASN A 448 18.40 6.35 -12.81
C ASN A 448 19.22 5.07 -13.04
N TRP A 449 18.80 3.96 -12.43
CA TRP A 449 19.40 2.65 -12.71
C TRP A 449 19.22 2.29 -14.17
N LYS A 450 20.32 2.09 -14.88
CA LYS A 450 20.32 1.74 -16.30
C LYS A 450 21.32 0.62 -16.54
N ASP A 451 20.83 -0.60 -16.75
CA ASP A 451 21.66 -1.78 -16.91
C ASP A 451 20.98 -2.81 -17.80
N ALA A 452 21.64 -3.16 -18.89
CA ALA A 452 21.08 -4.05 -19.93
C ALA A 452 20.85 -5.49 -19.43
N ASP A 453 21.68 -6.01 -18.52
CA ASP A 453 21.47 -7.34 -17.96
C ASP A 453 20.27 -7.35 -17.02
N THR A 454 20.12 -6.30 -16.21
CA THR A 454 18.93 -6.13 -15.36
C THR A 454 17.67 -6.09 -16.21
N ASP A 455 17.61 -5.23 -17.24
CA ASP A 455 16.44 -5.14 -18.14
C ASP A 455 16.11 -6.49 -18.78
N ARG A 456 17.13 -7.22 -19.23
CA ARG A 456 16.97 -8.56 -19.83
C ARG A 456 16.41 -9.55 -18.81
N TRP A 457 16.98 -9.64 -17.61
CA TRP A 457 16.50 -10.57 -16.58
C TRP A 457 15.10 -10.22 -16.06
N LEU A 458 14.75 -8.94 -15.99
CA LEU A 458 13.40 -8.52 -15.64
C LEU A 458 12.39 -8.98 -16.70
N ALA A 459 12.71 -8.84 -17.99
CA ALA A 459 11.88 -9.33 -19.07
C ALA A 459 11.78 -10.87 -19.07
N GLU A 460 12.93 -11.59 -19.08
CA GLU A 460 12.97 -13.05 -19.07
C GLU A 460 12.27 -13.64 -17.85
N GLY A 461 12.45 -13.03 -16.66
CA GLY A 461 11.81 -13.47 -15.42
C GLY A 461 10.30 -13.31 -15.45
N SER A 462 9.79 -12.21 -16.01
CA SER A 462 8.35 -11.96 -16.16
C SER A 462 7.71 -12.84 -17.24
N GLU A 463 8.46 -13.19 -18.30
CA GLU A 463 8.02 -14.02 -19.43
C GLU A 463 8.19 -15.53 -19.18
N ALA A 464 8.77 -15.96 -18.06
CA ALA A 464 8.89 -17.37 -17.71
C ALA A 464 7.51 -18.05 -17.62
N LEU A 465 7.42 -19.32 -18.01
CA LEU A 465 6.14 -20.04 -18.04
C LEU A 465 5.64 -20.44 -16.65
N ASP A 466 6.50 -20.44 -15.65
CA ASP A 466 6.15 -20.72 -14.27
C ASP A 466 6.87 -19.78 -13.29
N ALA A 467 6.24 -19.51 -12.16
CA ALA A 467 6.72 -18.56 -11.15
C ALA A 467 8.10 -18.94 -10.58
N ARG A 468 8.40 -20.24 -10.41
CA ARG A 468 9.68 -20.71 -9.85
C ARG A 468 10.85 -20.39 -10.78
N SER A 469 10.69 -20.65 -12.06
CA SER A 469 11.68 -20.31 -13.08
C SER A 469 11.85 -18.80 -13.19
N GLY A 470 10.75 -18.05 -13.14
CA GLY A 470 10.75 -16.59 -13.12
C GLY A 470 11.50 -16.03 -11.92
N ASP A 471 11.19 -16.49 -10.72
CA ASP A 471 11.87 -16.08 -9.48
C ASP A 471 13.38 -16.35 -9.51
N ALA A 472 13.81 -17.50 -10.09
CA ALA A 472 15.23 -17.81 -10.23
C ALA A 472 15.97 -16.83 -11.15
N ILE A 473 15.29 -16.34 -12.19
CA ILE A 473 15.86 -15.33 -13.10
C ILE A 473 15.86 -13.96 -12.43
N LEU A 474 14.75 -13.56 -11.79
CA LEU A 474 14.61 -12.30 -11.08
C LEU A 474 15.62 -12.16 -9.92
N SER A 475 16.02 -13.28 -9.29
CA SER A 475 17.08 -13.30 -8.30
C SER A 475 18.41 -12.78 -8.81
N LYS A 476 18.74 -12.98 -10.08
CA LYS A 476 19.97 -12.45 -10.69
C LYS A 476 19.91 -10.92 -10.77
N ALA A 477 18.76 -10.39 -11.20
CA ALA A 477 18.53 -8.95 -11.22
C ALA A 477 18.58 -8.36 -9.80
N LEU A 478 17.89 -8.99 -8.86
CA LEU A 478 17.86 -8.57 -7.45
C LEU A 478 19.26 -8.51 -6.83
N THR A 479 20.09 -9.53 -7.08
CA THR A 479 21.48 -9.59 -6.62
C THR A 479 22.28 -8.43 -7.21
N LYS A 480 22.25 -8.22 -8.52
CA LYS A 480 23.00 -7.15 -9.20
C LYS A 480 22.59 -5.75 -8.70
N ILE A 481 21.29 -5.53 -8.51
CA ILE A 481 20.78 -4.27 -7.98
C ILE A 481 21.23 -4.06 -6.53
N SER A 482 21.15 -5.11 -5.69
CA SER A 482 21.60 -5.06 -4.31
C SER A 482 23.09 -4.74 -4.20
N ASP A 483 23.93 -5.38 -5.02
CA ASP A 483 25.37 -5.15 -5.07
C ASP A 483 25.71 -3.74 -5.59
N GLY A 484 24.86 -3.20 -6.45
CA GLY A 484 24.96 -1.84 -6.97
C GLY A 484 24.56 -0.74 -5.97
N VAL A 485 23.88 -1.12 -4.89
CA VAL A 485 23.44 -0.22 -3.80
C VAL A 485 22.78 1.06 -4.33
N ALA A 486 21.83 0.89 -5.25
CA ALA A 486 21.01 2.01 -5.73
C ALA A 486 19.79 2.25 -4.80
N TRP A 487 19.37 1.20 -4.12
CA TRP A 487 18.27 1.18 -3.16
C TRP A 487 18.79 0.73 -1.79
N ILE A 488 18.49 1.50 -0.75
CA ILE A 488 18.87 1.21 0.64
C ILE A 488 17.60 0.90 1.42
N PRO A 489 17.22 -0.38 1.58
CA PRO A 489 16.10 -0.73 2.44
C PRO A 489 16.44 -0.41 3.90
N LEU A 490 15.47 0.15 4.62
CA LEU A 490 15.61 0.49 6.04
C LEU A 490 14.95 -0.58 6.90
N TYR A 491 13.66 -0.84 6.65
CA TYR A 491 12.90 -1.88 7.32
C TYR A 491 11.72 -2.35 6.47
N HIS A 492 11.22 -3.53 6.78
CA HIS A 492 9.98 -4.07 6.25
C HIS A 492 8.88 -3.88 7.29
N ASP A 493 7.79 -3.24 6.87
CA ASP A 493 6.71 -2.85 7.77
C ASP A 493 5.84 -4.05 8.18
N SER A 494 5.07 -3.86 9.23
CA SER A 494 4.08 -4.82 9.72
C SER A 494 2.69 -4.22 9.67
N LEU A 495 1.75 -4.97 9.14
CA LEU A 495 0.35 -4.57 9.10
C LEU A 495 -0.42 -5.29 10.20
N TYR A 496 -0.99 -4.53 11.12
CA TYR A 496 -1.85 -5.03 12.19
C TYR A 496 -3.30 -4.62 11.96
N LEU A 497 -4.20 -5.59 12.14
CA LEU A 497 -5.63 -5.38 12.23
C LEU A 497 -6.03 -5.58 13.69
N VAL A 498 -6.63 -4.57 14.30
CA VAL A 498 -7.02 -4.62 15.71
C VAL A 498 -8.53 -4.44 15.82
N GLY A 499 -9.17 -5.44 16.44
CA GLY A 499 -10.62 -5.46 16.64
C GLY A 499 -11.02 -5.27 18.09
N GLY A 500 -12.09 -4.52 18.27
CA GLY A 500 -12.71 -4.19 19.55
C GLY A 500 -13.50 -5.36 20.16
N PRO A 501 -14.05 -5.15 21.37
CA PRO A 501 -14.69 -6.22 22.16
C PRO A 501 -15.95 -6.81 21.52
N ARG A 502 -16.59 -6.09 20.59
CA ARG A 502 -17.80 -6.56 19.89
C ARG A 502 -17.52 -7.55 18.76
N LEU A 503 -16.29 -7.61 18.26
CA LEU A 503 -15.94 -8.45 17.11
C LEU A 503 -15.36 -9.80 17.53
N LYS A 504 -15.66 -10.83 16.74
CA LYS A 504 -14.92 -12.09 16.78
C LYS A 504 -13.52 -11.89 16.20
N PRO A 505 -12.49 -12.61 16.68
CA PRO A 505 -11.16 -12.57 16.08
C PRO A 505 -11.19 -12.99 14.61
N MET A 506 -10.43 -12.28 13.77
CA MET A 506 -10.28 -12.56 12.36
C MET A 506 -8.81 -12.51 11.94
N ARG A 507 -8.46 -13.20 10.86
CA ARG A 507 -7.11 -13.20 10.30
C ARG A 507 -6.93 -11.98 9.40
N ALA A 508 -5.84 -11.24 9.58
CA ALA A 508 -5.47 -10.15 8.68
C ALA A 508 -4.88 -10.70 7.37
N HIS A 509 -5.23 -10.08 6.25
CA HIS A 509 -4.70 -10.37 4.93
C HIS A 509 -3.66 -9.33 4.52
N GLY A 510 -2.59 -9.76 3.81
CA GLY A 510 -1.51 -8.86 3.39
C GLY A 510 -1.76 -8.08 2.10
N ILE A 511 -2.86 -8.34 1.41
CA ILE A 511 -3.12 -7.79 0.08
C ILE A 511 -3.21 -6.26 0.10
N PHE A 512 -2.24 -5.60 -0.47
CA PHE A 512 -2.16 -4.15 -0.66
C PHE A 512 -2.62 -3.33 0.57
N GLY A 513 -2.36 -3.83 1.78
CA GLY A 513 -2.77 -3.19 3.04
C GLY A 513 -4.26 -3.28 3.38
N ALA A 514 -5.06 -4.01 2.62
CA ALA A 514 -6.46 -4.28 2.92
C ALA A 514 -6.60 -5.44 3.91
N ALA A 515 -6.25 -5.19 5.18
CA ALA A 515 -6.17 -6.23 6.21
C ALA A 515 -7.48 -7.01 6.43
N ALA A 516 -8.62 -6.38 6.24
CA ALA A 516 -9.94 -7.02 6.29
C ALA A 516 -10.44 -7.49 4.91
N TYR A 517 -9.57 -7.68 3.95
CA TYR A 517 -9.71 -8.07 2.54
C TYR A 517 -11.13 -7.88 1.96
N LYS A 518 -12.02 -8.87 2.07
CA LYS A 518 -13.42 -8.78 1.60
C LYS A 518 -14.41 -8.40 2.71
N GLY A 519 -13.97 -8.30 3.96
CA GLY A 519 -14.88 -8.04 5.08
C GLY A 519 -15.81 -9.21 5.43
N LEU A 520 -15.61 -10.39 4.84
CA LEU A 520 -16.47 -11.58 5.05
C LEU A 520 -16.25 -12.25 6.40
N ASP A 521 -15.08 -11.99 7.03
CA ASP A 521 -14.75 -12.44 8.39
C ASP A 521 -15.16 -11.43 9.47
N ILE A 522 -15.72 -10.28 9.09
CA ILE A 522 -16.23 -9.31 10.06
C ILE A 522 -17.53 -9.86 10.66
N GLU A 523 -17.45 -10.34 11.89
CA GLU A 523 -18.56 -10.96 12.61
C GLU A 523 -18.65 -10.42 14.04
N LEU A 524 -19.86 -10.06 14.46
CA LEU A 524 -20.16 -9.65 15.84
C LEU A 524 -20.29 -10.88 16.76
N LYS A 525 -19.93 -10.71 18.05
CA LYS A 525 -20.08 -11.74 19.09
C LYS A 525 -21.52 -11.96 19.45
#